data_fecd7d1b374245ea19a0feeb385b9c92
#
_entry.id   fecd7d1b374245ea19a0feeb385b9c92
#
_cell.length_a   1.000
_cell.length_b   1.000
_cell.length_c   1.000
_cell.angle_alpha   90.00
_cell.angle_beta   90.00
_cell.angle_gamma   90.00
#
_symmetry.space_group_name_H-M   'P 1'
#
loop_
_entity.id
_entity.type
_entity.pdbx_description
1 polymer ?
#
loop_
_entity_poly.entity_id
_entity_poly.type
_entity_poly.pdbx_seq_one_letter_code
_entity_poly.pdbx_strand_id
1 'polypeptide(L)'
;MAKPQPKPATKPAPKPATKPEGQPAKAAPEPRGPVRLQEHYQKTIVPSLMKEFSYTNRMQVPRLECIVLNVGMGEATQNAKLLDAAVTELATVTGQHPVVTRARKAIANFKLRKGIPIGTKVTLRGKRMYEFLDRLVTAALPRIRDFKGVSPKSFDGRGNYTLGLKEQLIFPEIKYDAVEAIHGMDITIVTTANTNDEGKALLKYLGMPFRT
;
A
#
# COMPACT_ATOMS: atom_id res chain seq x y z
N MET A 1 29.89 69.26 -33.53
CA MET A 1 28.60 68.56 -33.87
C MET A 1 28.64 67.18 -33.28
N ALA A 2 28.04 67.01 -32.12
CA ALA A 2 28.00 65.72 -31.39
C ALA A 2 26.71 64.94 -31.76
N LYS A 3 26.83 63.70 -32.20
CA LYS A 3 25.70 62.78 -32.48
C LYS A 3 25.04 62.31 -31.18
N PRO A 4 23.74 62.31 -31.09
CA PRO A 4 23.04 61.77 -29.90
C PRO A 4 23.08 60.25 -29.88
N GLN A 5 23.37 59.66 -28.71
CA GLN A 5 23.32 58.22 -28.44
C GLN A 5 21.85 57.74 -28.29
N PRO A 6 21.51 56.54 -28.77
CA PRO A 6 20.18 55.99 -28.57
C PRO A 6 19.99 55.48 -27.14
N LYS A 7 18.84 55.79 -26.55
CA LYS A 7 18.37 55.32 -25.23
C LYS A 7 18.19 53.80 -25.23
N PRO A 8 18.48 53.11 -24.11
CA PRO A 8 18.24 51.66 -24.00
C PRO A 8 16.74 51.38 -23.89
N ALA A 9 16.31 50.40 -24.68
CA ALA A 9 14.92 49.92 -24.71
C ALA A 9 14.54 49.26 -23.40
N THR A 10 13.47 49.74 -22.80
CA THR A 10 12.82 49.19 -21.60
C THR A 10 12.24 47.80 -21.94
N LYS A 11 12.70 46.75 -21.25
CA LYS A 11 12.10 45.42 -21.32
C LYS A 11 10.67 45.46 -20.75
N PRO A 12 9.68 44.85 -21.40
CA PRO A 12 8.32 44.76 -20.85
C PRO A 12 8.31 43.84 -19.62
N ALA A 13 7.60 44.27 -18.58
CA ALA A 13 7.39 43.53 -17.34
C ALA A 13 6.69 42.17 -17.61
N PRO A 14 7.02 41.11 -16.87
CA PRO A 14 6.33 39.81 -17.01
C PRO A 14 4.88 39.95 -16.55
N LYS A 15 3.96 39.52 -17.42
CA LYS A 15 2.52 39.39 -17.10
C LYS A 15 2.34 38.45 -15.90
N PRO A 16 1.42 38.76 -14.96
CA PRO A 16 1.14 37.84 -13.85
C PRO A 16 0.59 36.53 -14.41
N ALA A 17 1.21 35.42 -13.99
CA ALA A 17 0.77 34.08 -14.30
C ALA A 17 -0.67 33.87 -13.81
N THR A 18 -1.59 33.63 -14.74
CA THR A 18 -2.96 33.19 -14.48
C THR A 18 -2.87 31.87 -13.71
N LYS A 19 -3.40 31.86 -12.48
CA LYS A 19 -3.62 30.65 -11.71
C LYS A 19 -4.54 29.72 -12.52
N PRO A 20 -4.23 28.43 -12.65
CA PRO A 20 -5.18 27.50 -13.26
C PRO A 20 -6.45 27.45 -12.40
N GLU A 21 -7.55 27.78 -13.02
CA GLU A 21 -8.89 27.70 -12.45
C GLU A 21 -9.19 26.30 -11.96
N GLY A 22 -9.85 26.27 -10.81
CA GLY A 22 -10.20 25.15 -9.96
C GLY A 22 -10.50 23.82 -10.64
N GLN A 23 -9.69 22.85 -10.31
CA GLN A 23 -10.18 21.48 -10.26
C GLN A 23 -11.32 21.44 -9.23
N PRO A 24 -12.47 20.84 -9.55
CA PRO A 24 -13.56 20.70 -8.60
C PRO A 24 -12.99 20.00 -7.35
N ALA A 25 -13.13 20.64 -6.21
CA ALA A 25 -12.75 20.09 -4.91
C ALA A 25 -13.36 18.68 -4.83
N LYS A 26 -12.52 17.63 -4.81
CA LYS A 26 -12.99 16.28 -4.53
C LYS A 26 -13.79 16.37 -3.24
N ALA A 27 -15.09 16.09 -3.34
CA ALA A 27 -15.99 16.02 -2.21
C ALA A 27 -15.30 15.27 -1.08
N ALA A 28 -15.29 15.85 0.10
CA ALA A 28 -14.73 15.22 1.29
C ALA A 28 -15.37 13.83 1.40
N PRO A 29 -14.61 12.75 1.61
CA PRO A 29 -15.18 11.41 1.70
C PRO A 29 -16.17 11.42 2.86
N GLU A 30 -17.42 11.02 2.56
CA GLU A 30 -18.47 10.86 3.57
C GLU A 30 -17.92 10.06 4.76
N PRO A 31 -18.35 10.37 6.00
CA PRO A 31 -17.88 9.65 7.17
C PRO A 31 -18.26 8.17 7.02
N ARG A 32 -17.32 7.37 6.62
CA ARG A 32 -17.49 5.91 6.53
C ARG A 32 -17.89 5.39 7.89
N GLY A 33 -18.93 4.61 7.94
CA GLY A 33 -19.42 3.95 9.17
C GLY A 33 -18.31 3.17 9.90
N PRO A 34 -18.61 2.63 11.06
CA PRO A 34 -17.64 1.83 11.80
C PRO A 34 -17.21 0.61 10.97
N VAL A 35 -15.91 0.35 10.92
CA VAL A 35 -15.36 -0.78 10.16
C VAL A 35 -15.56 -2.07 10.97
N ARG A 36 -16.24 -3.06 10.40
CA ARG A 36 -16.57 -4.34 11.04
C ARG A 36 -15.39 -4.97 11.77
N LEU A 37 -14.24 -5.10 11.10
CA LEU A 37 -13.06 -5.74 11.66
C LEU A 37 -12.42 -4.91 12.79
N GLN A 38 -12.51 -3.58 12.72
CA GLN A 38 -12.04 -2.71 13.80
C GLN A 38 -12.90 -2.84 15.06
N GLU A 39 -14.23 -2.94 14.92
CA GLU A 39 -15.11 -3.21 16.05
C GLU A 39 -14.87 -4.60 16.64
N HIS A 40 -14.72 -5.61 15.79
CA HIS A 40 -14.38 -6.96 16.21
C HIS A 40 -13.09 -7.00 17.03
N TYR A 41 -12.06 -6.28 16.56
CA TYR A 41 -10.81 -6.13 17.30
C TYR A 41 -11.06 -5.58 18.72
N GLN A 42 -11.80 -4.47 18.85
CA GLN A 42 -12.02 -3.80 20.13
C GLN A 42 -12.90 -4.61 21.10
N LYS A 43 -13.95 -5.25 20.57
CA LYS A 43 -14.98 -5.93 21.40
C LYS A 43 -14.57 -7.36 21.77
N THR A 44 -13.90 -8.08 20.86
CA THR A 44 -13.66 -9.52 21.02
C THR A 44 -12.18 -9.86 21.14
N ILE A 45 -11.33 -9.30 20.26
CA ILE A 45 -9.93 -9.74 20.18
C ILE A 45 -9.12 -9.22 21.36
N VAL A 46 -9.28 -7.96 21.74
CA VAL A 46 -8.55 -7.37 22.87
C VAL A 46 -8.79 -8.15 24.18
N PRO A 47 -10.03 -8.46 24.61
CA PRO A 47 -10.25 -9.27 25.82
C PRO A 47 -9.67 -10.68 25.73
N SER A 48 -9.72 -11.30 24.54
CA SER A 48 -9.18 -12.66 24.31
C SER A 48 -7.66 -12.69 24.44
N LEU A 49 -6.95 -11.74 23.81
CA LEU A 49 -5.49 -11.62 23.90
C LEU A 49 -5.04 -11.26 25.34
N MET A 50 -5.78 -10.43 26.05
CA MET A 50 -5.49 -10.12 27.46
C MET A 50 -5.51 -11.38 28.33
N LYS A 51 -6.43 -12.29 28.09
CA LYS A 51 -6.54 -13.57 28.82
C LYS A 51 -5.43 -14.54 28.42
N GLU A 52 -5.12 -14.65 27.12
CA GLU A 52 -4.15 -15.61 26.59
C GLU A 52 -2.70 -15.27 27.02
N PHE A 53 -2.34 -13.98 26.95
CA PHE A 53 -0.99 -13.52 27.30
C PHE A 53 -0.90 -12.87 28.68
N SER A 54 -1.96 -12.89 29.49
CA SER A 54 -2.01 -12.34 30.85
C SER A 54 -1.55 -10.88 30.95
N TYR A 55 -1.94 -10.04 29.96
CA TYR A 55 -1.61 -8.62 29.98
C TYR A 55 -2.34 -7.88 31.11
N THR A 56 -1.63 -7.08 31.88
CA THR A 56 -2.19 -6.26 32.96
C THR A 56 -2.84 -4.97 32.45
N ASN A 57 -2.37 -4.45 31.29
CA ASN A 57 -2.86 -3.21 30.72
C ASN A 57 -3.34 -3.42 29.28
N ARG A 58 -4.53 -2.88 28.96
CA ARG A 58 -5.09 -2.89 27.60
C ARG A 58 -4.16 -2.29 26.55
N MET A 59 -3.29 -1.36 26.92
CA MET A 59 -2.34 -0.72 25.98
C MET A 59 -1.15 -1.61 25.60
N GLN A 60 -0.92 -2.70 26.34
CA GLN A 60 0.11 -3.71 25.99
C GLN A 60 -0.35 -4.65 24.88
N VAL A 61 -1.68 -4.76 24.67
CA VAL A 61 -2.24 -5.66 23.67
C VAL A 61 -1.75 -5.27 22.27
N PRO A 62 -1.21 -6.23 21.49
CA PRO A 62 -0.73 -5.98 20.14
C PRO A 62 -1.87 -5.50 19.24
N ARG A 63 -1.55 -4.52 18.39
CA ARG A 63 -2.48 -3.94 17.42
C ARG A 63 -1.83 -3.84 16.05
N LEU A 64 -2.65 -3.71 15.03
CA LEU A 64 -2.16 -3.37 13.70
C LEU A 64 -1.71 -1.90 13.65
N GLU A 65 -0.54 -1.66 13.11
CA GLU A 65 0.01 -0.32 12.91
C GLU A 65 -0.20 0.17 11.48
N CYS A 66 0.22 -0.62 10.51
CA CYS A 66 0.00 -0.34 9.10
C CYS A 66 0.08 -1.62 8.25
N ILE A 67 -0.47 -1.55 7.04
CA ILE A 67 -0.28 -2.56 6.00
C ILE A 67 0.41 -1.90 4.83
N VAL A 68 1.52 -2.49 4.40
CA VAL A 68 2.32 -2.03 3.28
C VAL A 68 2.14 -3.00 2.12
N LEU A 69 1.65 -2.49 0.99
CA LEU A 69 1.62 -3.21 -0.26
C LEU A 69 2.77 -2.73 -1.13
N ASN A 70 3.51 -3.66 -1.69
CA ASN A 70 4.60 -3.37 -2.62
C ASN A 70 4.47 -4.23 -3.86
N VAL A 71 4.60 -3.60 -5.02
CA VAL A 71 4.64 -4.27 -6.32
C VAL A 71 5.98 -3.95 -6.95
N GLY A 72 6.82 -4.98 -7.09
CA GLY A 72 8.10 -4.88 -7.76
C GLY A 72 7.97 -5.22 -9.24
N MET A 73 8.27 -4.28 -10.13
CA MET A 73 8.18 -4.46 -11.58
C MET A 73 9.53 -4.24 -12.25
N GLY A 74 10.34 -5.30 -12.32
CA GLY A 74 11.61 -5.25 -13.03
C GLY A 74 11.44 -4.96 -14.53
N GLU A 75 10.36 -5.43 -15.14
CA GLU A 75 10.00 -5.22 -16.54
C GLU A 75 9.64 -3.76 -16.89
N ALA A 76 9.26 -2.97 -15.89
CA ALA A 76 8.97 -1.54 -16.06
C ALA A 76 10.18 -0.72 -16.56
N THR A 77 11.39 -1.26 -16.45
CA THR A 77 12.61 -0.66 -17.03
C THR A 77 12.58 -0.63 -18.56
N GLN A 78 11.85 -1.56 -19.18
CA GLN A 78 11.69 -1.66 -20.62
C GLN A 78 10.36 -1.06 -21.08
N ASN A 79 9.29 -1.18 -20.28
CA ASN A 79 7.97 -0.69 -20.63
C ASN A 79 7.34 0.08 -19.46
N ALA A 80 7.38 1.41 -19.53
CA ALA A 80 6.82 2.29 -18.49
C ALA A 80 5.30 2.16 -18.34
N LYS A 81 4.56 1.74 -19.39
CA LYS A 81 3.11 1.58 -19.35
C LYS A 81 2.67 0.52 -18.34
N LEU A 82 3.45 -0.56 -18.18
CA LEU A 82 3.17 -1.61 -17.21
C LEU A 82 3.15 -1.05 -15.78
N LEU A 83 4.02 -0.09 -15.48
CA LEU A 83 4.04 0.55 -14.18
C LEU A 83 2.80 1.43 -13.95
N ASP A 84 2.37 2.18 -14.96
CA ASP A 84 1.19 3.03 -14.87
C ASP A 84 -0.08 2.19 -14.70
N ALA A 85 -0.16 1.03 -15.36
CA ALA A 85 -1.21 0.04 -15.14
C ALA A 85 -1.20 -0.47 -13.68
N ALA A 86 -0.04 -0.88 -13.16
CA ALA A 86 0.10 -1.33 -11.77
C ALA A 86 -0.27 -0.24 -10.73
N VAL A 87 0.06 1.03 -11.01
CA VAL A 87 -0.37 2.17 -10.19
C VAL A 87 -1.89 2.26 -10.15
N THR A 88 -2.54 2.13 -11.29
CA THR A 88 -4.01 2.21 -11.40
C THR A 88 -4.69 1.03 -10.69
N GLU A 89 -4.19 -0.19 -10.89
CA GLU A 89 -4.69 -1.40 -10.23
C GLU A 89 -4.54 -1.31 -8.71
N LEU A 90 -3.35 -0.93 -8.22
CA LEU A 90 -3.10 -0.80 -6.80
C LEU A 90 -3.94 0.33 -6.17
N ALA A 91 -4.19 1.43 -6.91
CA ALA A 91 -5.09 2.48 -6.47
C ALA A 91 -6.55 1.98 -6.36
N THR A 92 -6.98 1.14 -7.28
CA THR A 92 -8.33 0.54 -7.27
C THR A 92 -8.51 -0.40 -6.07
N VAL A 93 -7.54 -1.27 -5.81
CA VAL A 93 -7.56 -2.22 -4.69
C VAL A 93 -7.50 -1.52 -3.33
N THR A 94 -6.65 -0.50 -3.19
CA THR A 94 -6.39 0.14 -1.88
C THR A 94 -7.25 1.36 -1.61
N GLY A 95 -7.85 1.96 -2.63
CA GLY A 95 -8.55 3.24 -2.55
C GLY A 95 -7.62 4.42 -2.20
N GLN A 96 -6.31 4.25 -2.38
CA GLN A 96 -5.29 5.28 -2.11
C GLN A 96 -4.29 5.32 -3.25
N HIS A 97 -3.89 6.53 -3.68
CA HIS A 97 -2.91 6.68 -4.75
C HIS A 97 -1.54 6.14 -4.32
N PRO A 98 -0.94 5.21 -5.10
CA PRO A 98 0.36 4.63 -4.81
C PRO A 98 1.51 5.61 -5.03
N VAL A 99 2.62 5.33 -4.36
CA VAL A 99 3.89 6.03 -4.57
C VAL A 99 4.77 5.20 -5.49
N VAL A 100 5.22 5.79 -6.60
CA VAL A 100 6.18 5.14 -7.51
C VAL A 100 7.55 5.12 -6.85
N THR A 101 8.12 3.93 -6.73
CA THR A 101 9.46 3.71 -6.20
C THR A 101 10.50 3.78 -7.31
N ARG A 102 11.59 4.53 -7.06
CA ARG A 102 12.65 4.78 -8.06
C ARG A 102 13.98 4.20 -7.58
N ALA A 103 14.80 3.76 -8.54
CA ALA A 103 16.13 3.24 -8.27
C ALA A 103 17.01 4.30 -7.58
N ARG A 104 17.62 3.94 -6.44
CA ARG A 104 18.52 4.82 -5.68
C ARG A 104 19.94 4.84 -6.25
N LYS A 105 20.40 3.71 -6.81
CA LYS A 105 21.74 3.51 -7.38
C LYS A 105 21.62 2.96 -8.80
N ALA A 106 22.63 3.21 -9.62
CA ALA A 106 22.78 2.58 -10.92
C ALA A 106 23.41 1.20 -10.74
N ILE A 107 22.80 0.16 -11.33
CA ILE A 107 23.30 -1.24 -11.28
C ILE A 107 23.30 -1.76 -12.72
N ALA A 108 24.50 -1.98 -13.28
CA ALA A 108 24.68 -2.38 -14.69
C ALA A 108 24.04 -3.76 -14.99
N ASN A 109 24.19 -4.74 -14.08
CA ASN A 109 23.63 -6.09 -14.26
C ASN A 109 22.12 -6.10 -14.42
N PHE A 110 21.40 -5.18 -13.78
CA PHE A 110 19.95 -5.04 -13.90
C PHE A 110 19.53 -3.97 -14.90
N LYS A 111 20.46 -3.39 -15.66
CA LYS A 111 20.22 -2.29 -16.62
C LYS A 111 19.53 -1.08 -15.97
N LEU A 112 19.77 -0.85 -14.67
CA LEU A 112 19.18 0.21 -13.88
C LEU A 112 20.07 1.46 -13.85
N ARG A 113 19.46 2.62 -14.07
CA ARG A 113 20.06 3.93 -13.80
C ARG A 113 19.36 4.59 -12.62
N LYS A 114 20.06 5.46 -11.90
CA LYS A 114 19.48 6.25 -10.79
C LYS A 114 18.26 7.03 -11.30
N GLY A 115 17.15 6.93 -10.56
CA GLY A 115 15.91 7.65 -10.86
C GLY A 115 14.91 6.88 -11.74
N ILE A 116 15.27 5.75 -12.35
CA ILE A 116 14.33 4.93 -13.12
C ILE A 116 13.25 4.37 -12.18
N PRO A 117 11.95 4.46 -12.55
CA PRO A 117 10.88 3.85 -11.78
C PRO A 117 10.94 2.32 -11.91
N ILE A 118 10.83 1.60 -10.78
CA ILE A 118 10.98 0.13 -10.72
C ILE A 118 9.88 -0.58 -9.96
N GLY A 119 8.94 0.16 -9.40
CA GLY A 119 7.84 -0.44 -8.67
C GLY A 119 6.90 0.60 -8.07
N THR A 120 5.91 0.12 -7.37
CA THR A 120 4.92 0.96 -6.70
C THR A 120 4.62 0.45 -5.29
N LYS A 121 4.31 1.36 -4.38
CA LYS A 121 4.11 1.06 -2.96
C LYS A 121 2.95 1.87 -2.39
N VAL A 122 2.15 1.24 -1.53
CA VAL A 122 1.11 1.90 -0.73
C VAL A 122 1.29 1.53 0.74
N THR A 123 1.05 2.49 1.63
CA THR A 123 0.98 2.24 3.07
C THR A 123 -0.40 2.62 3.57
N LEU A 124 -1.13 1.64 4.06
CA LEU A 124 -2.48 1.79 4.60
C LEU A 124 -2.45 1.90 6.11
N ARG A 125 -3.24 2.82 6.67
CA ARG A 125 -3.39 3.03 8.11
C ARG A 125 -4.85 3.27 8.49
N GLY A 126 -5.16 3.10 9.77
CA GLY A 126 -6.48 3.38 10.34
C GLY A 126 -7.61 2.57 9.68
N LYS A 127 -8.72 3.20 9.36
CA LYS A 127 -9.91 2.52 8.81
C LYS A 127 -9.63 1.76 7.52
N ARG A 128 -8.90 2.36 6.57
CA ARG A 128 -8.57 1.72 5.29
C ARG A 128 -7.75 0.45 5.45
N MET A 129 -6.88 0.41 6.46
CA MET A 129 -6.08 -0.78 6.79
C MET A 129 -6.99 -1.96 7.20
N TYR A 130 -7.96 -1.72 8.09
CA TYR A 130 -8.90 -2.76 8.52
C TYR A 130 -9.83 -3.20 7.38
N GLU A 131 -10.32 -2.26 6.57
CA GLU A 131 -11.15 -2.56 5.39
C GLU A 131 -10.39 -3.43 4.37
N PHE A 132 -9.13 -3.10 4.12
CA PHE A 132 -8.27 -3.88 3.22
C PHE A 132 -8.01 -5.28 3.78
N LEU A 133 -7.70 -5.39 5.08
CA LEU A 133 -7.46 -6.69 5.71
C LEU A 133 -8.72 -7.57 5.66
N ASP A 134 -9.89 -7.02 5.92
CA ASP A 134 -11.15 -7.75 5.83
C ASP A 134 -11.39 -8.30 4.43
N ARG A 135 -11.19 -7.51 3.38
CA ARG A 135 -11.30 -7.95 1.98
C ARG A 135 -10.22 -8.97 1.61
N LEU A 136 -9.00 -8.79 2.09
CA LEU A 136 -7.92 -9.74 1.86
C LEU A 136 -8.29 -11.12 2.41
N VAL A 137 -8.75 -11.19 3.66
CA VAL A 137 -9.07 -12.45 4.34
C VAL A 137 -10.35 -13.10 3.79
N THR A 138 -11.41 -12.30 3.58
CA THR A 138 -12.72 -12.85 3.20
C THR A 138 -12.89 -13.08 1.71
N ALA A 139 -12.28 -12.25 0.86
CA ALA A 139 -12.51 -12.29 -0.58
C ALA A 139 -11.27 -12.72 -1.38
N ALA A 140 -10.09 -12.19 -1.08
CA ALA A 140 -8.90 -12.41 -1.91
C ALA A 140 -8.21 -13.77 -1.62
N LEU A 141 -7.94 -14.11 -0.35
CA LEU A 141 -7.25 -15.35 -0.01
C LEU A 141 -7.98 -16.62 -0.49
N PRO A 142 -9.32 -16.76 -0.36
CA PRO A 142 -10.02 -17.94 -0.86
C PRO A 142 -9.97 -18.11 -2.39
N ARG A 143 -9.68 -17.05 -3.13
CA ARG A 143 -9.56 -17.06 -4.60
C ARG A 143 -8.19 -17.51 -5.11
N ILE A 144 -7.21 -17.65 -4.20
CA ILE A 144 -5.89 -18.16 -4.57
C ILE A 144 -6.03 -19.61 -5.01
N ARG A 145 -5.46 -19.93 -6.18
CA ARG A 145 -5.43 -21.29 -6.70
C ARG A 145 -4.67 -22.20 -5.73
N ASP A 146 -5.24 -23.36 -5.41
CA ASP A 146 -4.67 -24.36 -4.50
C ASP A 146 -4.30 -23.80 -3.10
N PHE A 147 -5.13 -22.91 -2.58
CA PHE A 147 -4.88 -22.30 -1.28
C PHE A 147 -4.94 -23.32 -0.14
N LYS A 148 -3.81 -23.51 0.54
CA LYS A 148 -3.65 -24.44 1.70
C LYS A 148 -3.39 -23.69 3.00
N GLY A 149 -3.73 -22.40 3.07
CA GLY A 149 -3.40 -21.52 4.18
C GLY A 149 -2.06 -20.79 4.01
N VAL A 150 -1.89 -19.73 4.78
CA VAL A 150 -0.68 -18.90 4.76
C VAL A 150 0.40 -19.47 5.67
N SER A 151 1.67 -19.31 5.30
CA SER A 151 2.80 -19.87 6.03
C SER A 151 2.97 -19.19 7.39
N PRO A 152 3.08 -19.95 8.50
CA PRO A 152 3.39 -19.38 9.80
C PRO A 152 4.86 -18.94 9.96
N LYS A 153 5.73 -19.25 8.99
CA LYS A 153 7.17 -18.96 9.04
C LYS A 153 7.55 -17.58 8.50
N SER A 154 6.59 -16.83 7.95
CA SER A 154 6.82 -15.53 7.29
C SER A 154 6.77 -14.34 8.25
N PHE A 155 7.04 -14.56 9.55
CA PHE A 155 7.26 -13.54 10.55
C PHE A 155 8.73 -13.11 10.59
N ASP A 156 8.98 -11.84 10.91
CA ASP A 156 10.32 -11.23 10.95
C ASP A 156 11.07 -11.34 12.28
N GLY A 157 10.50 -11.99 13.29
CA GLY A 157 11.05 -12.06 14.65
C GLY A 157 10.48 -10.98 15.59
N ARG A 158 9.82 -9.96 15.06
CA ARG A 158 9.23 -8.85 15.82
C ARG A 158 7.71 -8.76 15.65
N GLY A 159 7.06 -9.84 15.28
CA GLY A 159 5.62 -9.91 15.13
C GLY A 159 5.06 -9.28 13.85
N ASN A 160 5.88 -8.80 12.92
CA ASN A 160 5.41 -8.38 11.60
C ASN A 160 5.32 -9.58 10.66
N TYR A 161 4.33 -9.57 9.79
CA TYR A 161 4.04 -10.67 8.89
C TYR A 161 4.08 -10.21 7.43
N THR A 162 4.76 -10.96 6.57
CA THR A 162 4.82 -10.67 5.13
C THR A 162 4.24 -11.82 4.31
N LEU A 163 3.31 -11.49 3.43
CA LEU A 163 2.66 -12.41 2.50
C LEU A 163 3.00 -12.02 1.06
N GLY A 164 3.60 -12.93 0.31
CA GLY A 164 3.79 -12.80 -1.13
C GLY A 164 2.60 -13.39 -1.90
N LEU A 165 2.01 -12.62 -2.79
CA LEU A 165 0.98 -13.04 -3.72
C LEU A 165 1.58 -13.13 -5.13
N LYS A 166 1.28 -14.20 -5.86
CA LYS A 166 1.80 -14.41 -7.21
C LYS A 166 1.02 -13.64 -8.27
N GLU A 167 -0.26 -13.44 -8.06
CA GLU A 167 -1.18 -12.87 -9.03
C GLU A 167 -2.04 -11.78 -8.40
N GLN A 168 -2.18 -10.63 -9.08
CA GLN A 168 -3.06 -9.55 -8.63
C GLN A 168 -4.55 -9.84 -8.88
N LEU A 169 -4.86 -10.79 -9.76
CA LEU A 169 -6.23 -11.15 -10.17
C LEU A 169 -7.09 -11.75 -9.06
N ILE A 170 -6.50 -12.12 -7.94
CA ILE A 170 -7.23 -12.59 -6.76
C ILE A 170 -8.14 -11.51 -6.16
N PHE A 171 -7.85 -10.22 -6.40
CA PHE A 171 -8.69 -9.13 -5.94
C PHE A 171 -9.88 -8.93 -6.89
N PRO A 172 -11.12 -8.98 -6.36
CA PRO A 172 -12.35 -8.85 -7.18
C PRO A 172 -12.50 -7.47 -7.84
N GLU A 173 -11.80 -6.47 -7.35
CA GLU A 173 -11.80 -5.11 -7.87
C GLU A 173 -11.05 -4.97 -9.20
N ILE A 174 -10.16 -5.91 -9.50
CA ILE A 174 -9.36 -5.92 -10.73
C ILE A 174 -10.13 -6.69 -11.81
N LYS A 175 -10.43 -6.00 -12.92
CA LYS A 175 -11.07 -6.60 -14.09
C LYS A 175 -10.01 -7.30 -14.94
N TYR A 176 -10.24 -8.57 -15.29
CA TYR A 176 -9.35 -9.39 -16.10
C TYR A 176 -8.99 -8.72 -17.44
N ASP A 177 -9.99 -8.13 -18.10
CA ASP A 177 -9.82 -7.49 -19.42
C ASP A 177 -8.95 -6.22 -19.42
N ALA A 178 -8.74 -5.63 -18.23
CA ALA A 178 -7.95 -4.41 -18.07
C ALA A 178 -6.48 -4.68 -17.69
N VAL A 179 -6.11 -5.94 -17.48
CA VAL A 179 -4.78 -6.32 -17.03
C VAL A 179 -3.85 -6.55 -18.23
N GLU A 180 -2.80 -5.74 -18.34
CA GLU A 180 -1.80 -5.90 -19.41
C GLU A 180 -0.79 -7.02 -19.11
N ALA A 181 -0.43 -7.21 -17.85
CA ALA A 181 0.50 -8.24 -17.41
C ALA A 181 0.18 -8.75 -16.01
N ILE A 182 0.32 -10.06 -15.82
CA ILE A 182 0.18 -10.66 -14.48
C ILE A 182 1.45 -10.36 -13.69
N HIS A 183 1.26 -9.79 -12.50
CA HIS A 183 2.36 -9.49 -11.59
C HIS A 183 2.02 -9.88 -10.15
N GLY A 184 3.07 -10.18 -9.38
CA GLY A 184 2.94 -10.45 -7.96
C GLY A 184 2.98 -9.18 -7.11
N MET A 185 2.56 -9.32 -5.86
CA MET A 185 2.68 -8.26 -4.87
C MET A 185 3.05 -8.82 -3.49
N ASP A 186 3.76 -8.02 -2.73
CA ASP A 186 4.08 -8.30 -1.34
C ASP A 186 3.18 -7.47 -0.43
N ILE A 187 2.57 -8.13 0.54
CA ILE A 187 1.72 -7.50 1.56
C ILE A 187 2.41 -7.70 2.90
N THR A 188 2.91 -6.62 3.49
CA THR A 188 3.52 -6.64 4.81
C THR A 188 2.57 -6.04 5.83
N ILE A 189 2.19 -6.81 6.83
CA ILE A 189 1.34 -6.42 7.95
C ILE A 189 2.25 -6.09 9.12
N VAL A 190 2.30 -4.82 9.47
CA VAL A 190 3.10 -4.31 10.60
C VAL A 190 2.22 -4.26 11.84
N THR A 191 2.71 -4.87 12.92
CA THR A 191 2.03 -4.92 14.19
C THR A 191 2.87 -4.29 15.30
N THR A 192 2.29 -4.03 16.45
CA THR A 192 3.00 -3.59 17.65
C THR A 192 3.38 -4.76 18.58
N ALA A 193 3.26 -6.01 18.09
CA ALA A 193 3.66 -7.18 18.85
C ALA A 193 5.17 -7.19 19.08
N ASN A 194 5.60 -7.69 20.23
CA ASN A 194 7.03 -7.84 20.55
C ASN A 194 7.57 -9.20 20.09
N THR A 195 6.70 -10.20 20.02
CA THR A 195 7.06 -11.58 19.66
C THR A 195 6.22 -12.08 18.48
N ASN A 196 6.75 -13.11 17.79
CA ASN A 196 6.01 -13.72 16.69
C ASN A 196 4.74 -14.43 17.15
N ASP A 197 4.72 -14.99 18.37
CA ASP A 197 3.55 -15.67 18.90
C ASP A 197 2.41 -14.72 19.17
N GLU A 198 2.70 -13.54 19.73
CA GLU A 198 1.71 -12.46 19.89
C GLU A 198 1.16 -12.00 18.52
N GLY A 199 2.05 -11.77 17.54
CA GLY A 199 1.66 -11.40 16.18
C GLY A 199 0.81 -12.48 15.50
N LYS A 200 1.17 -13.75 15.66
CA LYS A 200 0.42 -14.88 15.13
C LYS A 200 -0.96 -15.02 15.77
N ALA A 201 -1.06 -14.89 17.09
CA ALA A 201 -2.32 -14.90 17.79
C ALA A 201 -3.23 -13.74 17.33
N LEU A 202 -2.69 -12.52 17.25
CA LEU A 202 -3.42 -11.35 16.75
C LEU A 202 -3.99 -11.60 15.34
N LEU A 203 -3.17 -12.05 14.39
CA LEU A 203 -3.61 -12.29 13.01
C LEU A 203 -4.58 -13.48 12.91
N LYS A 204 -4.43 -14.51 13.73
CA LYS A 204 -5.37 -15.63 13.83
C LYS A 204 -6.75 -15.13 14.29
N TYR A 205 -6.83 -14.31 15.32
CA TYR A 205 -8.09 -13.72 15.78
C TYR A 205 -8.70 -12.74 14.76
N LEU A 206 -7.90 -12.10 13.93
CA LEU A 206 -8.36 -11.28 12.80
C LEU A 206 -8.83 -12.12 11.60
N GLY A 207 -8.76 -13.45 11.68
CA GLY A 207 -9.29 -14.37 10.68
C GLY A 207 -8.26 -14.82 9.63
N MET A 208 -6.97 -14.58 9.81
CA MET A 208 -5.94 -15.08 8.88
C MET A 208 -5.86 -16.62 8.95
N PRO A 209 -6.04 -17.31 7.81
CA PRO A 209 -6.03 -18.77 7.74
C PRO A 209 -4.59 -19.30 7.68
N PHE A 210 -3.96 -19.50 8.82
CA PHE A 210 -2.64 -20.12 8.88
C PHE A 210 -2.70 -21.61 8.57
N ARG A 211 -1.68 -22.09 7.87
CA ARG A 211 -1.50 -23.52 7.64
C ARG A 211 -1.13 -24.22 8.96
N THR A 212 -1.85 -25.28 9.27
CA THR A 212 -1.56 -26.19 10.39
C THR A 212 -0.38 -27.10 10.06
#